data_9bfb15f642e0b0724981f98a734881cb
#
_entry.id   9bfb15f642e0b0724981f98a734881cb
#
_cell.length_a   1.000
_cell.length_b   1.000
_cell.length_c   1.000
_cell.angle_alpha   90.00
_cell.angle_beta   90.00
_cell.angle_gamma   90.00
#
_symmetry.space_group_name_H-M   'P 1'
#
loop_
_entity.id
_entity.type
_entity.pdbx_description
1 polymer ?
#
loop_
_entity_poly.entity_id
_entity_poly.type
_entity_poly.pdbx_seq_one_letter_code
_entity_poly.pdbx_strand_id
1 'polypeptide(L)'
;MSVRVLVVDNYDSFVYTIAGYLAQLGAECDVRRNDAVEVADAAGFDGVLLSPGPGAPKEAGVCPDMVRHCAEARLPMLGVCLGHQVLGEVYGATVTHASELMHGKTSLVRHDGSGVLEGLPSPFTATRYHSLAVVAETVPGDLVISGRTEAATPGTGGVVMALRHRELPLHGVQFHPESVLTEGGHRLLANWLAVCGDAGAPERSHGMAPLVRR
;
A
#
# COMPACT_ATOMS: atom_id res chain seq x y z
N MET A 1 -20.51 -12.23 0.95
CA MET A 1 -19.44 -13.16 0.55
C MET A 1 -18.15 -12.55 1.03
N SER A 2 -17.19 -13.36 1.47
CA SER A 2 -15.86 -12.85 1.84
C SER A 2 -15.11 -12.39 0.58
N VAL A 3 -14.39 -11.27 0.67
CA VAL A 3 -13.50 -10.79 -0.40
C VAL A 3 -12.29 -11.71 -0.47
N ARG A 4 -11.93 -12.14 -1.67
CA ARG A 4 -10.74 -12.96 -1.93
C ARG A 4 -9.61 -12.07 -2.43
N VAL A 5 -8.49 -12.11 -1.73
CA VAL A 5 -7.31 -11.27 -2.00
C VAL A 5 -6.13 -12.14 -2.42
N LEU A 6 -5.55 -11.87 -3.59
CA LEU A 6 -4.24 -12.38 -3.97
C LEU A 6 -3.16 -11.47 -3.34
N VAL A 7 -2.34 -12.02 -2.49
CA VAL A 7 -1.19 -11.31 -1.89
C VAL A 7 0.08 -11.76 -2.59
N VAL A 8 0.68 -10.87 -3.38
CA VAL A 8 1.97 -11.11 -4.05
C VAL A 8 3.08 -10.77 -3.08
N ASP A 9 3.79 -11.79 -2.61
CA ASP A 9 4.84 -11.69 -1.61
C ASP A 9 6.20 -11.41 -2.28
N ASN A 10 6.73 -10.22 -2.03
CA ASN A 10 8.06 -9.78 -2.48
C ASN A 10 9.18 -10.22 -1.52
N TYR A 11 9.09 -11.40 -0.92
CA TYR A 11 10.06 -11.93 0.05
C TYR A 11 10.15 -11.05 1.32
N ASP A 12 8.99 -10.57 1.77
CA ASP A 12 8.88 -9.70 2.93
C ASP A 12 8.61 -10.48 4.22
N SER A 13 9.28 -10.08 5.31
CA SER A 13 9.09 -10.68 6.63
C SER A 13 7.72 -10.37 7.25
N PHE A 14 7.05 -9.31 6.80
CA PHE A 14 5.78 -8.82 7.37
C PHE A 14 4.55 -9.17 6.53
N VAL A 15 4.71 -9.85 5.39
CA VAL A 15 3.59 -10.20 4.49
C VAL A 15 2.48 -10.95 5.21
N TYR A 16 2.82 -11.90 6.09
CA TYR A 16 1.83 -12.65 6.86
C TYR A 16 1.15 -11.82 7.95
N THR A 17 1.77 -10.74 8.41
CA THR A 17 1.11 -9.78 9.31
C THR A 17 0.04 -9.00 8.57
N ILE A 18 0.33 -8.54 7.33
CA ILE A 18 -0.66 -7.89 6.46
C ILE A 18 -1.82 -8.85 6.16
N ALA A 19 -1.51 -10.08 5.72
CA ALA A 19 -2.53 -11.10 5.45
C ALA A 19 -3.37 -11.42 6.71
N GLY A 20 -2.74 -11.46 7.87
CA GLY A 20 -3.42 -11.63 9.15
C GLY A 20 -4.40 -10.51 9.48
N TYR A 21 -4.05 -9.23 9.19
CA TYR A 21 -4.95 -8.10 9.39
C TYR A 21 -6.13 -8.15 8.41
N LEU A 22 -5.87 -8.49 7.13
CA LEU A 22 -6.94 -8.70 6.14
C LEU A 22 -7.89 -9.83 6.56
N ALA A 23 -7.36 -10.94 7.07
CA ALA A 23 -8.18 -12.05 7.58
C ALA A 23 -9.02 -11.65 8.82
N GLN A 24 -8.47 -10.86 9.74
CA GLN A 24 -9.24 -10.30 10.86
C GLN A 24 -10.38 -9.41 10.37
N LEU A 25 -10.20 -8.72 9.26
CA LEU A 25 -11.22 -7.91 8.61
C LEU A 25 -12.20 -8.72 7.77
N GLY A 26 -12.06 -10.06 7.70
CA GLY A 26 -12.98 -10.98 7.04
C GLY A 26 -12.63 -11.35 5.60
N ALA A 27 -11.45 -10.99 5.11
CA ALA A 27 -10.98 -11.39 3.78
C ALA A 27 -10.34 -12.78 3.78
N GLU A 28 -10.41 -13.47 2.65
CA GLU A 28 -9.67 -14.70 2.37
C GLU A 28 -8.42 -14.35 1.57
N CYS A 29 -7.23 -14.65 2.11
CA CYS A 29 -5.96 -14.31 1.48
C CYS A 29 -5.25 -15.55 0.93
N ASP A 30 -4.83 -15.48 -0.34
CA ASP A 30 -3.91 -16.43 -0.97
C ASP A 30 -2.55 -15.73 -1.15
N VAL A 31 -1.54 -16.18 -0.42
CA VAL A 31 -0.20 -15.57 -0.41
C VAL A 31 0.71 -16.37 -1.33
N ARG A 32 1.22 -15.74 -2.39
CA ARG A 32 2.13 -16.37 -3.36
C ARG A 32 3.36 -15.50 -3.59
N ARG A 33 4.51 -16.15 -3.77
CA ARG A 33 5.77 -15.45 -4.09
C ARG A 33 5.69 -14.77 -5.46
N ASN A 34 6.35 -13.63 -5.59
CA ASN A 34 6.37 -12.81 -6.80
C ASN A 34 7.03 -13.49 -8.02
N ASP A 35 7.77 -14.57 -7.81
CA ASP A 35 8.39 -15.42 -8.82
C ASP A 35 7.65 -16.76 -9.04
N ALA A 36 6.60 -17.01 -8.26
CA ALA A 36 5.77 -18.24 -8.32
C ALA A 36 4.30 -17.95 -8.66
N VAL A 37 3.97 -16.70 -9.00
CA VAL A 37 2.64 -16.25 -9.41
C VAL A 37 2.71 -15.64 -10.81
N GLU A 38 1.69 -15.90 -11.62
CA GLU A 38 1.52 -15.30 -12.94
C GLU A 38 0.39 -14.25 -12.92
N VAL A 39 0.40 -13.35 -13.88
CA VAL A 39 -0.65 -12.32 -14.01
C VAL A 39 -2.04 -12.94 -14.13
N ALA A 40 -2.15 -14.07 -14.84
CA ALA A 40 -3.41 -14.79 -15.04
C ALA A 40 -4.00 -15.36 -13.72
N ASP A 41 -3.17 -15.57 -12.70
CA ASP A 41 -3.63 -16.05 -11.40
C ASP A 41 -4.54 -15.02 -10.67
N ALA A 42 -4.48 -13.75 -11.05
CA ALA A 42 -5.34 -12.73 -10.51
C ALA A 42 -6.83 -12.94 -10.86
N ALA A 43 -7.11 -13.75 -11.89
CA ALA A 43 -8.48 -14.10 -12.26
C ALA A 43 -9.18 -14.85 -11.12
N GLY A 44 -10.34 -14.34 -10.69
CA GLY A 44 -11.10 -14.91 -9.59
C GLY A 44 -10.75 -14.40 -8.19
N PHE A 45 -9.91 -13.39 -8.09
CA PHE A 45 -9.73 -12.58 -6.89
C PHE A 45 -10.45 -11.24 -7.04
N ASP A 46 -10.89 -10.70 -5.90
CA ASP A 46 -11.59 -9.41 -5.83
C ASP A 46 -10.61 -8.24 -5.67
N GLY A 47 -9.36 -8.54 -5.34
CA GLY A 47 -8.29 -7.57 -5.23
C GLY A 47 -6.90 -8.20 -5.16
N VAL A 48 -5.89 -7.41 -5.50
CA VAL A 48 -4.47 -7.80 -5.46
C VAL A 48 -3.72 -6.88 -4.49
N LEU A 49 -2.98 -7.46 -3.55
CA LEU A 49 -2.05 -6.73 -2.70
C LEU A 49 -0.61 -7.05 -3.11
N LEU A 50 0.17 -6.02 -3.45
CA LEU A 50 1.61 -6.13 -3.68
C LEU A 50 2.33 -5.79 -2.38
N SER A 51 3.02 -6.76 -1.79
CA SER A 51 3.63 -6.63 -0.48
C SER A 51 4.85 -5.69 -0.46
N PRO A 52 5.31 -5.27 0.74
CA PRO A 52 6.67 -4.79 0.91
C PRO A 52 7.68 -5.84 0.43
N GLY A 53 8.94 -5.45 0.33
CA GLY A 53 10.04 -6.35 -0.01
C GLY A 53 11.35 -5.62 -0.18
N PRO A 54 12.47 -6.36 -0.26
CA PRO A 54 13.78 -5.80 -0.55
C PRO A 54 13.94 -5.42 -2.02
N GLY A 55 14.99 -4.65 -2.31
CA GLY A 55 15.37 -4.27 -3.67
C GLY A 55 14.62 -3.07 -4.23
N ALA A 56 14.56 -2.98 -5.55
CA ALA A 56 13.94 -1.90 -6.31
C ALA A 56 12.74 -2.42 -7.13
N PRO A 57 11.85 -1.53 -7.61
CA PRO A 57 10.68 -1.93 -8.40
C PRO A 57 10.98 -2.87 -9.56
N LYS A 58 12.11 -2.68 -10.25
CA LYS A 58 12.56 -3.54 -11.36
C LYS A 58 12.86 -4.99 -10.96
N GLU A 59 13.10 -5.23 -9.68
CA GLU A 59 13.47 -6.54 -9.12
C GLU A 59 12.26 -7.23 -8.47
N ALA A 60 11.06 -6.60 -8.53
CA ALA A 60 9.85 -7.09 -7.88
C ALA A 60 9.11 -8.20 -8.68
N GLY A 61 9.82 -8.97 -9.50
CA GLY A 61 9.25 -10.10 -10.24
C GLY A 61 8.04 -9.71 -11.10
N VAL A 62 6.91 -10.38 -10.90
CA VAL A 62 5.66 -10.15 -11.66
C VAL A 62 4.97 -8.81 -11.35
N CYS A 63 5.36 -8.10 -10.27
CA CYS A 63 4.61 -6.94 -9.78
C CYS A 63 4.38 -5.83 -10.81
N PRO A 64 5.34 -5.43 -11.67
CA PRO A 64 5.08 -4.41 -12.70
C PRO A 64 3.99 -4.83 -13.69
N ASP A 65 3.98 -6.09 -14.11
CA ASP A 65 2.97 -6.61 -15.04
C ASP A 65 1.61 -6.80 -14.34
N MET A 66 1.63 -7.15 -13.06
CA MET A 66 0.42 -7.23 -12.23
C MET A 66 -0.25 -5.86 -12.07
N VAL A 67 0.50 -4.78 -11.90
CA VAL A 67 -0.05 -3.41 -11.88
C VAL A 67 -0.76 -3.09 -13.21
N ARG A 68 -0.13 -3.39 -14.35
CA ARG A 68 -0.72 -3.17 -15.69
C ARG A 68 -2.02 -3.97 -15.86
N HIS A 69 -1.98 -5.24 -15.47
CA HIS A 69 -3.16 -6.10 -15.52
C HIS A 69 -4.30 -5.57 -14.65
N CYS A 70 -4.02 -5.19 -13.41
CA CYS A 70 -5.03 -4.61 -12.51
C CYS A 70 -5.63 -3.32 -13.09
N ALA A 71 -4.82 -2.50 -13.76
CA ALA A 71 -5.28 -1.31 -14.46
C ALA A 71 -6.25 -1.65 -15.61
N GLU A 72 -5.87 -2.58 -16.49
CA GLU A 72 -6.66 -3.02 -17.64
C GLU A 72 -7.97 -3.69 -17.22
N ALA A 73 -7.90 -4.59 -16.22
CA ALA A 73 -9.05 -5.32 -15.71
C ALA A 73 -9.92 -4.49 -14.75
N ARG A 74 -9.50 -3.28 -14.37
CA ARG A 74 -10.10 -2.46 -13.29
C ARG A 74 -10.21 -3.24 -11.98
N LEU A 75 -9.24 -4.13 -11.73
CA LEU A 75 -9.16 -4.95 -10.52
C LEU A 75 -8.55 -4.11 -9.39
N PRO A 76 -9.19 -4.01 -8.22
CA PRO A 76 -8.63 -3.31 -7.06
C PRO A 76 -7.22 -3.77 -6.71
N MET A 77 -6.29 -2.81 -6.54
CA MET A 77 -4.92 -3.10 -6.16
C MET A 77 -4.43 -2.16 -5.06
N LEU A 78 -3.72 -2.73 -4.08
CA LEU A 78 -2.98 -1.99 -3.07
C LEU A 78 -1.51 -2.37 -3.09
N GLY A 79 -0.64 -1.41 -3.38
CA GLY A 79 0.81 -1.57 -3.23
C GLY A 79 1.28 -1.05 -1.87
N VAL A 80 2.03 -1.86 -1.13
CA VAL A 80 2.64 -1.48 0.16
C VAL A 80 4.16 -1.41 0.00
N CYS A 81 4.77 -0.32 0.40
CA CYS A 81 6.21 -0.04 0.37
C CYS A 81 6.81 -0.28 -1.03
N LEU A 82 7.42 -1.44 -1.30
CA LEU A 82 7.90 -1.80 -2.65
C LEU A 82 6.75 -1.80 -3.67
N GLY A 83 5.59 -2.36 -3.32
CA GLY A 83 4.42 -2.34 -4.21
C GLY A 83 3.92 -0.94 -4.56
N HIS A 84 4.02 0.02 -3.64
CA HIS A 84 3.74 1.44 -3.90
C HIS A 84 4.75 2.05 -4.89
N GLN A 85 6.03 1.72 -4.74
CA GLN A 85 7.08 2.18 -5.64
C GLN A 85 6.89 1.59 -7.05
N VAL A 86 6.50 0.31 -7.14
CA VAL A 86 6.14 -0.34 -8.41
C VAL A 86 4.99 0.40 -9.09
N LEU A 87 3.93 0.74 -8.35
CA LEU A 87 2.82 1.54 -8.89
C LEU A 87 3.31 2.87 -9.47
N GLY A 88 4.13 3.60 -8.73
CA GLY A 88 4.71 4.86 -9.20
C GLY A 88 5.53 4.69 -10.49
N GLU A 89 6.45 3.71 -10.51
CA GLU A 89 7.35 3.48 -11.64
C GLU A 89 6.61 3.00 -12.90
N VAL A 90 5.61 2.13 -12.76
CA VAL A 90 4.80 1.64 -13.91
C VAL A 90 4.08 2.80 -14.61
N TYR A 91 3.66 3.81 -13.87
CA TYR A 91 3.05 5.02 -14.41
C TYR A 91 4.07 6.09 -14.84
N GLY A 92 5.37 5.84 -14.70
CA GLY A 92 6.43 6.72 -15.19
C GLY A 92 7.03 7.67 -14.15
N ALA A 93 6.67 7.52 -12.88
CA ALA A 93 7.36 8.25 -11.82
C ALA A 93 8.76 7.67 -11.57
N THR A 94 9.68 8.53 -11.15
CA THR A 94 11.04 8.12 -10.76
C THR A 94 11.04 7.64 -9.31
N VAL A 95 11.67 6.49 -9.07
CA VAL A 95 11.95 5.96 -7.74
C VAL A 95 13.45 6.05 -7.49
N THR A 96 13.86 6.73 -6.41
CA THR A 96 15.28 6.91 -6.05
C THR A 96 15.46 6.95 -4.54
N HIS A 97 16.72 7.07 -4.10
CA HIS A 97 17.02 7.18 -2.68
C HIS A 97 16.27 8.35 -2.04
N ALA A 98 15.59 8.05 -0.93
CA ALA A 98 14.97 9.08 -0.12
C ALA A 98 16.02 10.01 0.48
N SER A 99 15.68 11.29 0.65
CA SER A 99 16.57 12.27 1.28
C SER A 99 16.96 11.92 2.72
N GLU A 100 16.18 11.04 3.35
CA GLU A 100 16.40 10.56 4.72
C GLU A 100 16.34 9.03 4.74
N LEU A 101 17.37 8.40 5.31
CA LEU A 101 17.38 6.96 5.58
C LEU A 101 16.47 6.66 6.78
N MET A 102 15.35 5.96 6.51
CA MET A 102 14.37 5.60 7.52
C MET A 102 14.28 4.08 7.67
N HIS A 103 14.73 3.57 8.81
CA HIS A 103 14.58 2.16 9.15
C HIS A 103 13.98 2.03 10.55
N GLY A 104 12.72 1.56 10.62
CA GLY A 104 12.00 1.39 11.88
C GLY A 104 11.66 2.70 12.60
N LYS A 105 11.66 3.83 11.91
CA LYS A 105 11.31 5.14 12.46
C LYS A 105 9.88 5.50 12.06
N THR A 106 9.23 6.30 12.89
CA THR A 106 7.93 6.87 12.60
C THR A 106 8.04 8.26 11.99
N SER A 107 7.05 8.64 11.19
CA SER A 107 6.87 10.00 10.67
C SER A 107 5.40 10.37 10.74
N LEU A 108 5.12 11.67 10.86
CA LEU A 108 3.77 12.19 10.70
C LEU A 108 3.45 12.30 9.21
N VAL A 109 2.32 11.75 8.81
CA VAL A 109 1.82 11.75 7.44
C VAL A 109 0.57 12.61 7.36
N ARG A 110 0.60 13.66 6.55
CA ARG A 110 -0.58 14.44 6.15
C ARG A 110 -1.16 13.88 4.87
N HIS A 111 -2.47 13.85 4.79
CA HIS A 111 -3.19 13.30 3.63
C HIS A 111 -4.48 14.09 3.35
N ASP A 112 -5.03 13.87 2.15
CA ASP A 112 -6.25 14.53 1.66
C ASP A 112 -7.55 13.84 2.11
N GLY A 113 -7.45 12.73 2.85
CA GLY A 113 -8.58 11.94 3.32
C GLY A 113 -9.26 11.08 2.26
N SER A 114 -8.67 10.94 1.07
CA SER A 114 -9.29 10.19 -0.03
C SER A 114 -8.87 8.72 -0.10
N GLY A 115 -9.73 7.88 -0.70
CA GLY A 115 -9.46 6.48 -0.96
C GLY A 115 -9.18 5.68 0.30
N VAL A 116 -8.06 4.94 0.32
CA VAL A 116 -7.71 4.09 1.47
C VAL A 116 -7.40 4.87 2.75
N LEU A 117 -7.22 6.19 2.67
CA LEU A 117 -6.90 7.07 3.81
C LEU A 117 -8.15 7.69 4.45
N GLU A 118 -9.34 7.35 3.96
CA GLU A 118 -10.59 7.90 4.47
C GLU A 118 -10.81 7.56 5.94
N GLY A 119 -11.11 8.60 6.74
CA GLY A 119 -11.41 8.47 8.17
C GLY A 119 -10.19 8.23 9.06
N LEU A 120 -8.96 8.27 8.52
CA LEU A 120 -7.75 8.35 9.34
C LEU A 120 -7.55 9.79 9.84
N PRO A 121 -6.92 9.99 11.02
CA PRO A 121 -6.52 11.33 11.43
C PRO A 121 -5.48 11.91 10.47
N SER A 122 -5.44 13.24 10.30
CA SER A 122 -4.43 13.93 9.50
C SER A 122 -3.86 15.11 10.28
N PRO A 123 -2.59 15.05 10.70
CA PRO A 123 -1.63 13.97 10.45
C PRO A 123 -1.88 12.71 11.31
N PHE A 124 -1.31 11.58 10.88
CA PHE A 124 -1.21 10.35 11.67
C PHE A 124 0.23 9.83 11.69
N THR A 125 0.55 9.00 12.68
CA THR A 125 1.86 8.36 12.82
C THR A 125 1.95 7.13 11.94
N ALA A 126 3.01 7.03 11.11
CA ALA A 126 3.27 5.88 10.25
C ALA A 126 4.71 5.40 10.35
N THR A 127 4.90 4.08 10.37
CA THR A 127 6.23 3.45 10.42
C THR A 127 6.81 3.31 9.02
N ARG A 128 8.10 3.58 8.90
CA ARG A 128 8.85 3.58 7.64
C ARG A 128 10.06 2.65 7.75
N TYR A 129 10.26 1.81 6.70
CA TYR A 129 11.40 0.88 6.57
C TYR A 129 12.08 1.00 5.20
N HIS A 130 11.93 2.13 4.50
CA HIS A 130 12.36 2.28 3.12
C HIS A 130 13.58 3.20 2.97
N SER A 131 14.46 2.85 2.03
CA SER A 131 15.56 3.68 1.54
C SER A 131 15.23 4.37 0.20
N LEU A 132 14.27 3.84 -0.54
CA LEU A 132 13.79 4.40 -1.80
C LEU A 132 12.44 5.07 -1.62
N ALA A 133 12.15 6.08 -2.44
CA ALA A 133 10.88 6.77 -2.47
C ALA A 133 10.55 7.29 -3.88
N VAL A 134 9.28 7.49 -4.15
CA VAL A 134 8.80 8.15 -5.37
C VAL A 134 9.14 9.63 -5.33
N VAL A 135 9.75 10.14 -6.38
CA VAL A 135 10.09 11.57 -6.56
C VAL A 135 8.81 12.32 -6.95
N ALA A 136 8.40 13.23 -6.09
CA ALA A 136 7.11 13.89 -6.18
C ALA A 136 6.88 14.66 -7.49
N GLU A 137 7.93 15.31 -7.99
CA GLU A 137 7.91 16.15 -9.20
C GLU A 137 7.76 15.32 -10.49
N THR A 138 7.99 14.00 -10.40
CA THR A 138 7.91 13.08 -11.52
C THR A 138 6.58 12.32 -11.58
N VAL A 139 5.72 12.47 -10.57
CA VAL A 139 4.42 11.78 -10.54
C VAL A 139 3.53 12.29 -11.67
N PRO A 140 3.10 11.40 -12.59
CA PRO A 140 2.32 11.81 -13.75
C PRO A 140 0.88 12.16 -13.40
N GLY A 141 0.18 12.79 -14.34
CA GLY A 141 -1.19 13.29 -14.14
C GLY A 141 -2.24 12.21 -13.85
N ASP A 142 -1.99 10.95 -14.20
CA ASP A 142 -2.89 9.82 -13.90
C ASP A 142 -2.89 9.45 -12.43
N LEU A 143 -1.81 9.76 -11.72
CA LEU A 143 -1.69 9.53 -10.29
C LEU A 143 -1.89 10.82 -9.47
N VAL A 144 -2.42 10.66 -8.29
CA VAL A 144 -2.57 11.71 -7.28
C VAL A 144 -1.71 11.34 -6.08
N ILE A 145 -0.89 12.28 -5.62
CA ILE A 145 -0.23 12.16 -4.34
C ILE A 145 -1.26 12.51 -3.26
N SER A 146 -1.78 11.49 -2.60
CA SER A 146 -2.81 11.62 -1.57
C SER A 146 -2.26 11.76 -0.14
N GLY A 147 -0.97 11.48 0.06
CA GLY A 147 -0.30 11.64 1.35
C GLY A 147 1.20 11.93 1.24
N ARG A 148 1.70 12.73 2.19
CA ARG A 148 3.13 13.10 2.32
C ARG A 148 3.56 13.12 3.78
N THR A 149 4.85 12.91 4.06
CA THR A 149 5.38 13.25 5.38
C THR A 149 5.28 14.75 5.62
N GLU A 150 5.16 15.15 6.88
CA GLU A 150 5.46 16.54 7.24
C GLU A 150 6.92 16.82 6.91
N ALA A 151 7.15 17.95 6.23
CA ALA A 151 8.51 18.35 5.89
C ALA A 151 9.27 18.78 7.16
N ALA A 152 10.47 18.26 7.34
CA ALA A 152 11.35 18.68 8.43
C ALA A 152 11.75 20.16 8.31
N THR A 153 11.74 20.71 7.08
CA THR A 153 12.03 22.11 6.77
C THR A 153 10.83 22.72 6.05
N PRO A 154 10.29 23.86 6.49
CA PRO A 154 9.22 24.55 5.79
C PRO A 154 9.62 24.87 4.33
N GLY A 155 8.73 24.53 3.36
CA GLY A 155 8.95 24.77 1.96
C GLY A 155 9.66 23.64 1.19
N THR A 156 10.22 22.64 1.85
CA THR A 156 10.65 21.39 1.22
C THR A 156 9.47 20.42 1.20
N GLY A 157 9.03 19.99 0.05
CA GLY A 157 7.94 19.01 -0.04
C GLY A 157 8.31 17.72 0.71
N GLY A 158 7.41 17.21 1.57
CA GLY A 158 7.61 15.94 2.28
C GLY A 158 7.71 14.75 1.30
N VAL A 159 8.21 13.61 1.80
CA VAL A 159 8.29 12.36 1.05
C VAL A 159 6.88 11.88 0.65
N VAL A 160 6.71 11.41 -0.57
CA VAL A 160 5.46 10.80 -1.04
C VAL A 160 5.17 9.54 -0.21
N MET A 161 4.05 9.53 0.48
CA MET A 161 3.65 8.47 1.38
C MET A 161 2.40 7.72 0.92
N ALA A 162 1.62 8.32 0.02
CA ALA A 162 0.48 7.65 -0.58
C ALA A 162 0.23 8.15 -2.00
N LEU A 163 -0.12 7.21 -2.86
CA LEU A 163 -0.55 7.42 -4.24
C LEU A 163 -1.91 6.77 -4.46
N ARG A 164 -2.72 7.36 -5.31
CA ARG A 164 -3.90 6.71 -5.89
C ARG A 164 -4.03 7.06 -7.35
N HIS A 165 -4.57 6.17 -8.15
CA HIS A 165 -4.97 6.50 -9.50
C HIS A 165 -6.23 7.38 -9.49
N ARG A 166 -6.38 8.28 -10.47
CA ARG A 166 -7.54 9.19 -10.52
C ARG A 166 -8.86 8.48 -10.75
N GLU A 167 -8.85 7.45 -11.61
CA GLU A 167 -10.06 6.80 -12.13
C GLU A 167 -10.11 5.30 -11.86
N LEU A 168 -8.96 4.66 -11.65
CA LEU A 168 -8.86 3.22 -11.43
C LEU A 168 -8.72 2.91 -9.92
N PRO A 169 -9.14 1.72 -9.49
CA PRO A 169 -9.08 1.32 -8.08
C PRO A 169 -7.67 0.89 -7.66
N LEU A 170 -6.65 1.70 -8.02
CA LEU A 170 -5.25 1.43 -7.73
C LEU A 170 -4.76 2.40 -6.66
N HIS A 171 -4.22 1.85 -5.59
CA HIS A 171 -3.71 2.59 -4.44
C HIS A 171 -2.31 2.12 -4.07
N GLY A 172 -1.54 2.99 -3.47
CA GLY A 172 -0.22 2.66 -2.94
C GLY A 172 0.11 3.45 -1.69
N VAL A 173 0.72 2.81 -0.70
CA VAL A 173 1.23 3.45 0.51
C VAL A 173 2.68 3.08 0.73
N GLN A 174 3.53 4.08 1.00
CA GLN A 174 4.97 3.89 1.22
C GLN A 174 5.28 3.37 2.63
N PHE A 175 4.42 3.63 3.58
CA PHE A 175 4.54 3.17 4.97
C PHE A 175 3.95 1.77 5.15
N HIS A 176 4.17 1.19 6.32
CA HIS A 176 3.73 -0.15 6.69
C HIS A 176 2.45 -0.10 7.54
N PRO A 177 1.25 -0.38 6.97
CA PRO A 177 -0.01 -0.36 7.71
C PRO A 177 -0.09 -1.46 8.77
N GLU A 178 0.67 -2.54 8.62
CA GLU A 178 0.72 -3.69 9.53
C GLU A 178 1.60 -3.44 10.76
N SER A 179 2.41 -2.40 10.74
CA SER A 179 3.31 -2.09 11.86
C SER A 179 2.53 -1.60 13.08
N VAL A 180 2.91 -2.10 14.25
CA VAL A 180 2.27 -1.75 15.53
C VAL A 180 2.33 -0.26 15.88
N LEU A 181 3.27 0.47 15.32
CA LEU A 181 3.42 1.91 15.52
C LEU A 181 2.73 2.74 14.42
N THR A 182 2.06 2.10 13.47
CA THR A 182 1.25 2.80 12.47
C THR A 182 -0.18 2.96 12.97
N GLU A 183 -0.63 4.20 13.12
CA GLU A 183 -2.00 4.50 13.50
C GLU A 183 -2.96 4.16 12.37
N GLY A 184 -4.08 3.54 12.72
CA GLY A 184 -5.17 3.28 11.78
C GLY A 184 -4.88 2.25 10.68
N GLY A 185 -3.87 1.38 10.84
CA GLY A 185 -3.52 0.40 9.82
C GLY A 185 -4.67 -0.54 9.44
N HIS A 186 -5.44 -1.04 10.41
CA HIS A 186 -6.66 -1.83 10.14
C HIS A 186 -7.71 -1.03 9.37
N ARG A 187 -7.90 0.25 9.72
CA ARG A 187 -8.86 1.12 9.01
C ARG A 187 -8.46 1.31 7.55
N LEU A 188 -7.17 1.53 7.26
CA LEU A 188 -6.65 1.65 5.91
C LEU A 188 -6.92 0.38 5.09
N LEU A 189 -6.58 -0.79 5.63
CA LEU A 189 -6.81 -2.08 4.96
C LEU A 189 -8.31 -2.35 4.77
N ALA A 190 -9.14 -1.97 5.75
CA ALA A 190 -10.60 -2.09 5.66
C ALA A 190 -11.19 -1.18 4.57
N ASN A 191 -10.69 0.05 4.43
CA ASN A 191 -11.08 0.95 3.34
C ASN A 191 -10.75 0.33 1.97
N TRP A 192 -9.57 -0.30 1.86
CA TRP A 192 -9.23 -0.99 0.63
C TRP A 192 -10.11 -2.22 0.37
N LEU A 193 -10.46 -3.02 1.39
CA LEU A 193 -11.42 -4.11 1.25
C LEU A 193 -12.81 -3.61 0.79
N ALA A 194 -13.21 -2.40 1.20
CA ALA A 194 -14.44 -1.78 0.68
C ALA A 194 -14.33 -1.49 -0.83
N VAL A 195 -13.16 -1.07 -1.33
CA VAL A 195 -12.89 -0.93 -2.77
C VAL A 195 -12.96 -2.29 -3.47
N CYS A 196 -12.55 -3.39 -2.82
CA CYS A 196 -12.65 -4.76 -3.32
C CYS A 196 -14.10 -5.33 -3.27
N GLY A 197 -15.07 -4.57 -2.74
CA GLY A 197 -16.47 -4.97 -2.71
C GLY A 197 -17.04 -5.28 -1.32
N ASP A 198 -16.25 -5.22 -0.26
CA ASP A 198 -16.71 -5.42 1.11
C ASP A 198 -17.02 -4.09 1.82
N ALA A 199 -18.15 -3.51 1.51
CA ALA A 199 -18.59 -2.24 2.08
C ALA A 199 -18.70 -2.25 3.63
N GLY A 200 -18.76 -3.42 4.27
CA GLY A 200 -18.84 -3.55 5.73
C GLY A 200 -17.47 -3.59 6.42
N ALA A 201 -16.37 -3.73 5.67
CA ALA A 201 -15.03 -3.83 6.25
C ALA A 201 -14.62 -2.61 7.10
N PRO A 202 -14.88 -1.36 6.68
CA PRO A 202 -14.55 -0.18 7.48
C PRO A 202 -15.21 -0.19 8.87
N GLU A 203 -16.46 -0.62 8.97
CA GLU A 203 -17.16 -0.71 10.25
C GLU A 203 -16.54 -1.78 11.15
N ARG A 204 -16.16 -2.93 10.59
CA ARG A 204 -15.50 -4.01 11.36
C ARG A 204 -14.13 -3.59 11.89
N SER A 205 -13.48 -2.61 11.28
CA SER A 205 -12.17 -2.12 11.75
C SER A 205 -12.24 -1.31 13.04
N HIS A 206 -13.43 -0.88 13.48
CA HIS A 206 -13.59 -0.06 14.67
C HIS A 206 -13.12 -0.82 15.92
N GLY A 207 -12.26 -0.19 16.70
CA GLY A 207 -11.69 -0.76 17.92
C GLY A 207 -10.61 -1.82 17.71
N MET A 208 -10.27 -2.16 16.45
CA MET A 208 -9.14 -3.02 16.17
C MET A 208 -7.81 -2.30 16.44
N ALA A 209 -6.91 -3.01 17.10
CA ALA A 209 -5.55 -2.55 17.40
C ALA A 209 -4.54 -3.56 16.86
N PRO A 210 -3.30 -3.13 16.60
CA PRO A 210 -2.23 -4.05 16.20
C PRO A 210 -2.04 -5.18 17.19
N LEU A 211 -1.77 -6.39 16.67
CA LEU A 211 -1.46 -7.56 17.50
C LEU A 211 -0.06 -7.40 18.11
N VAL A 212 -0.02 -7.00 19.37
CA VAL A 212 1.22 -7.02 20.15
C VAL A 212 1.33 -8.41 20.78
N ARG A 213 2.20 -9.28 20.28
CA ARG A 213 2.58 -10.48 21.02
C ARG A 213 3.33 -10.05 22.28
N ARG A 214 2.73 -10.30 23.44
CA ARG A 214 3.40 -10.17 24.73
C ARG A 214 4.38 -11.33 24.93
#